data_27f9670d4e8f150872cdc709d1ebafc7
#
_entry.id   27f9670d4e8f150872cdc709d1ebafc7
#
_cell.length_a   1.000
_cell.length_b   1.000
_cell.length_c   1.000
_cell.angle_alpha   90.00
_cell.angle_beta   90.00
_cell.angle_gamma   90.00
#
_symmetry.space_group_name_H-M   'P 1'
#
loop_
_entity.id
_entity.type
_entity.pdbx_description
1 polymer ?
#
loop_
_entity_poly.entity_id
_entity_poly.type
_entity_poly.pdbx_seq_one_letter_code
_entity_poly.pdbx_strand_id
1 'polypeptide(L)'
;MANTLEIKKISTASVSAADICRVLDEANIGFVAVDNHCWAEAFPYRPTMEVRMAHNGKQLLINYRVTEECVRAVAPHDDGNVWEDSCCELFLSPVADGTYYNLECNAAGTLLIGFGAKREGRERAPQSVLDKIDRWSSMGRTPFSDIAGERTWQLCL
;
A
#
# COMPACT_ATOMS: atom_id res chain seq x y z
N MET A 1 6.59 5.54 -21.47
CA MET A 1 6.12 6.83 -20.86
C MET A 1 5.70 6.51 -19.45
N ALA A 2 6.02 7.35 -18.47
CA ALA A 2 5.54 7.14 -17.10
C ALA A 2 4.01 7.29 -17.08
N ASN A 3 3.30 6.32 -16.50
CA ASN A 3 1.87 6.43 -16.27
C ASN A 3 1.64 7.46 -15.14
N THR A 4 0.74 8.40 -15.34
CA THR A 4 0.41 9.43 -14.35
C THR A 4 -1.01 9.21 -13.85
N LEU A 5 -1.17 9.14 -12.53
CA LEU A 5 -2.46 9.12 -11.86
C LEU A 5 -2.68 10.45 -11.15
N GLU A 6 -3.70 11.18 -11.54
CA GLU A 6 -4.14 12.37 -10.80
C GLU A 6 -5.02 11.96 -9.61
N ILE A 7 -4.61 12.34 -8.40
CA ILE A 7 -5.34 12.03 -7.18
C ILE A 7 -6.40 13.11 -6.95
N LYS A 8 -7.67 12.76 -7.12
CA LYS A 8 -8.79 13.69 -7.03
C LYS A 8 -9.13 14.04 -5.59
N LYS A 9 -9.51 15.30 -5.38
CA LYS A 9 -10.13 15.74 -4.13
C LYS A 9 -11.60 15.33 -4.10
N ILE A 10 -12.02 14.70 -3.00
CA ILE A 10 -13.41 14.35 -2.74
C ILE A 10 -13.92 15.09 -1.50
N SER A 11 -15.23 15.37 -1.47
CA SER A 11 -15.87 16.04 -0.33
C SER A 11 -16.38 15.00 0.65
N THR A 12 -15.58 14.66 1.65
CA THR A 12 -15.96 13.72 2.70
C THR A 12 -15.35 14.14 4.03
N ALA A 13 -15.99 13.73 5.12
CA ALA A 13 -15.42 13.83 6.46
C ALA A 13 -14.22 12.88 6.62
N SER A 14 -13.71 12.76 7.84
CA SER A 14 -12.70 11.75 8.16
C SER A 14 -13.25 10.35 7.87
N VAL A 15 -12.44 9.53 7.19
CA VAL A 15 -12.78 8.19 6.72
C VAL A 15 -11.90 7.18 7.46
N SER A 16 -12.50 6.12 7.99
CA SER A 16 -11.75 4.97 8.50
C SER A 16 -11.22 4.11 7.35
N ALA A 17 -10.11 3.40 7.54
CA ALA A 17 -9.57 2.52 6.51
C ALA A 17 -10.59 1.45 6.05
N ALA A 18 -11.45 0.98 6.95
CA ALA A 18 -12.49 0.01 6.64
C ALA A 18 -13.60 0.56 5.70
N ASP A 19 -13.78 1.87 5.67
CA ASP A 19 -14.78 2.53 4.84
C ASP A 19 -14.23 3.01 3.49
N ILE A 20 -12.92 2.99 3.28
CA ILE A 20 -12.27 3.56 2.08
C ILE A 20 -12.85 2.95 0.80
N CYS A 21 -13.02 1.64 0.72
CA CYS A 21 -13.58 1.00 -0.47
C CYS A 21 -14.93 1.60 -0.84
N ARG A 22 -15.86 1.67 0.12
CA ARG A 22 -17.21 2.23 -0.07
C ARG A 22 -17.16 3.71 -0.49
N VAL A 23 -16.33 4.52 0.20
CA VAL A 23 -16.21 5.95 -0.09
C VAL A 23 -15.66 6.21 -1.48
N LEU A 24 -14.68 5.43 -1.92
CA LEU A 24 -14.11 5.54 -3.27
C LEU A 24 -15.10 5.07 -4.35
N ASP A 25 -15.93 4.04 -4.06
CA ASP A 25 -17.00 3.59 -4.96
C ASP A 25 -18.07 4.70 -5.12
N GLU A 26 -18.55 5.29 -4.02
CA GLU A 26 -19.53 6.38 -4.02
C GLU A 26 -19.00 7.63 -4.76
N ALA A 27 -17.68 7.88 -4.68
CA ALA A 27 -17.02 8.98 -5.38
C ALA A 27 -16.67 8.66 -6.85
N ASN A 28 -17.00 7.46 -7.35
CA ASN A 28 -16.65 6.97 -8.69
C ASN A 28 -15.14 7.04 -9.00
N ILE A 29 -14.30 6.70 -8.02
CA ILE A 29 -12.85 6.60 -8.19
C ILE A 29 -12.52 5.19 -8.68
N GLY A 30 -12.15 5.09 -9.96
CA GLY A 30 -11.79 3.83 -10.61
C GLY A 30 -10.38 3.34 -10.24
N PHE A 31 -10.15 2.04 -10.38
CA PHE A 31 -8.84 1.44 -10.26
C PHE A 31 -7.97 1.72 -11.49
N VAL A 32 -6.67 1.84 -11.25
CA VAL A 32 -5.63 1.95 -12.28
C VAL A 32 -4.64 0.80 -12.07
N ALA A 33 -4.28 0.12 -13.16
CA ALA A 33 -3.33 -0.99 -13.09
C ALA A 33 -1.91 -0.49 -12.73
N VAL A 34 -1.24 -1.25 -11.89
CA VAL A 34 0.20 -1.14 -11.64
C VAL A 34 0.86 -2.26 -12.43
N ASP A 35 1.29 -1.97 -13.66
CA ASP A 35 1.61 -2.98 -14.68
C ASP A 35 3.08 -2.99 -15.12
N ASN A 36 3.95 -2.20 -14.52
CA ASN A 36 5.38 -2.25 -14.77
C ASN A 36 6.01 -3.48 -14.10
N HIS A 37 6.71 -4.31 -14.88
CA HIS A 37 7.44 -5.49 -14.41
C HIS A 37 8.94 -5.24 -14.55
N CYS A 38 9.54 -4.58 -13.55
CA CYS A 38 10.90 -4.03 -13.65
C CYS A 38 12.01 -5.09 -13.70
N TRP A 39 11.79 -6.29 -13.15
CA TRP A 39 12.80 -7.34 -13.03
C TRP A 39 12.32 -8.69 -13.58
N ALA A 40 11.60 -8.69 -14.70
CA ALA A 40 10.95 -9.87 -15.28
C ALA A 40 11.90 -11.06 -15.54
N GLU A 41 13.17 -10.80 -15.88
CA GLU A 41 14.17 -11.85 -16.12
C GLU A 41 14.57 -12.56 -14.82
N ALA A 42 14.74 -11.81 -13.72
CA ALA A 42 15.14 -12.37 -12.42
C ALA A 42 13.94 -12.90 -11.62
N PHE A 43 12.78 -12.27 -11.77
CA PHE A 43 11.55 -12.58 -11.06
C PHE A 43 10.37 -12.64 -12.05
N PRO A 44 10.18 -13.77 -12.76
CA PRO A 44 9.19 -13.88 -13.82
C PRO A 44 7.74 -13.91 -13.34
N TYR A 45 7.51 -14.24 -12.06
CA TYR A 45 6.18 -14.20 -11.47
C TYR A 45 5.66 -12.76 -11.37
N ARG A 46 4.40 -12.56 -11.77
CA ARG A 46 3.77 -11.25 -11.75
C ARG A 46 2.35 -11.35 -11.22
N PRO A 47 2.05 -10.81 -10.03
CA PRO A 47 0.68 -10.63 -9.57
C PRO A 47 -0.03 -9.56 -10.41
N THR A 48 -1.35 -9.61 -10.47
CA THR A 48 -2.15 -8.48 -10.93
C THR A 48 -2.34 -7.50 -9.77
N MET A 49 -1.95 -6.25 -9.97
CA MET A 49 -2.08 -5.20 -8.97
C MET A 49 -2.76 -3.97 -9.55
N GLU A 50 -3.70 -3.43 -8.82
CA GLU A 50 -4.42 -2.20 -9.14
C GLU A 50 -4.48 -1.31 -7.90
N VAL A 51 -4.51 -0.02 -8.13
CA VAL A 51 -4.64 0.99 -7.07
C VAL A 51 -5.65 2.05 -7.45
N ARG A 52 -6.37 2.56 -6.47
CA ARG A 52 -7.17 3.78 -6.60
C ARG A 52 -6.93 4.68 -5.39
N MET A 53 -6.96 5.98 -5.62
CA MET A 53 -6.60 6.97 -4.62
C MET A 53 -7.47 8.22 -4.73
N ALA A 54 -7.77 8.81 -3.58
CA ALA A 54 -8.38 10.14 -3.46
C ALA A 54 -7.87 10.84 -2.19
N HIS A 55 -8.16 12.13 -2.05
CA HIS A 55 -7.89 12.85 -0.80
C HIS A 55 -9.05 13.76 -0.43
N ASN A 56 -9.23 14.04 0.87
CA ASN A 56 -10.22 15.00 1.36
C ASN A 56 -9.59 16.33 1.84
N GLY A 57 -8.29 16.51 1.57
CA GLY A 57 -7.50 17.65 2.00
C GLY A 57 -6.81 17.47 3.37
N LYS A 58 -7.16 16.42 4.12
CA LYS A 58 -6.56 16.06 5.42
C LYS A 58 -6.04 14.62 5.44
N GLN A 59 -6.67 13.74 4.69
CA GLN A 59 -6.33 12.32 4.57
C GLN A 59 -6.07 12.00 3.09
N LEU A 60 -5.10 11.12 2.83
CA LEU A 60 -4.94 10.38 1.60
C LEU A 60 -5.64 9.04 1.78
N LEU A 61 -6.55 8.69 0.89
CA LEU A 61 -7.31 7.45 0.89
C LEU A 61 -6.75 6.56 -0.21
N ILE A 62 -6.25 5.40 0.15
CA ILE A 62 -5.60 4.47 -0.78
C ILE A 62 -6.29 3.11 -0.67
N ASN A 63 -6.66 2.52 -1.80
CA ASN A 63 -7.14 1.15 -1.88
C ASN A 63 -6.34 0.38 -2.94
N TYR A 64 -5.58 -0.60 -2.51
CA TYR A 64 -4.94 -1.59 -3.37
C TYR A 64 -5.86 -2.81 -3.54
N ARG A 65 -5.84 -3.39 -4.73
CA ARG A 65 -6.45 -4.68 -5.04
C ARG A 65 -5.40 -5.54 -5.75
N VAL A 66 -5.10 -6.69 -5.17
CA VAL A 66 -4.04 -7.59 -5.66
C VAL A 66 -4.62 -8.97 -5.87
N THR A 67 -4.28 -9.60 -7.01
CA THR A 67 -4.58 -11.01 -7.28
C THR A 67 -3.27 -11.74 -7.52
N GLU A 68 -3.03 -12.77 -6.73
CA GLU A 68 -1.79 -13.55 -6.76
C GLU A 68 -2.04 -15.03 -6.40
N GLU A 69 -1.09 -15.90 -6.77
CA GLU A 69 -1.20 -17.35 -6.59
C GLU A 69 -0.84 -17.83 -5.18
N CYS A 70 -0.14 -17.02 -4.41
CA CYS A 70 0.22 -17.32 -3.04
C CYS A 70 0.32 -16.03 -2.24
N VAL A 71 -0.47 -15.88 -1.19
CA VAL A 71 -0.45 -14.73 -0.29
C VAL A 71 0.30 -15.06 0.98
N ARG A 72 1.22 -14.18 1.38
CA ARG A 72 2.05 -14.34 2.57
C ARG A 72 2.06 -13.05 3.39
N ALA A 73 1.96 -13.15 4.72
CA ALA A 73 2.10 -12.01 5.63
C ALA A 73 2.61 -12.51 7.00
N VAL A 74 3.90 -12.78 7.10
CA VAL A 74 4.52 -13.36 8.31
C VAL A 74 5.20 -12.34 9.21
N ALA A 75 5.45 -11.10 8.74
CA ALA A 75 6.05 -10.06 9.56
C ALA A 75 5.22 -9.88 10.85
N PRO A 76 5.82 -10.11 12.05
CA PRO A 76 5.05 -10.25 13.30
C PRO A 76 4.58 -8.92 13.88
N HIS A 77 5.17 -7.82 13.50
CA HIS A 77 4.87 -6.48 14.02
C HIS A 77 5.30 -5.39 13.02
N ASP A 78 4.80 -4.19 13.21
CA ASP A 78 5.23 -3.01 12.46
C ASP A 78 6.75 -2.81 12.57
N ASP A 79 7.33 -2.19 11.55
CA ASP A 79 8.78 -2.03 11.36
C ASP A 79 9.55 -3.34 11.15
N GLY A 80 8.85 -4.47 10.95
CA GLY A 80 9.44 -5.75 10.55
C GLY A 80 9.77 -5.80 9.04
N ASN A 81 10.24 -6.96 8.57
CA ASN A 81 10.63 -7.19 7.18
C ASN A 81 9.42 -7.40 6.26
N VAL A 82 8.50 -6.43 6.19
CA VAL A 82 7.25 -6.58 5.42
C VAL A 82 7.46 -6.75 3.91
N TRP A 83 8.63 -6.35 3.38
CA TRP A 83 9.01 -6.53 1.97
C TRP A 83 9.26 -8.01 1.58
N GLU A 84 9.39 -8.91 2.54
CA GLU A 84 9.50 -10.36 2.33
C GLU A 84 8.13 -11.03 2.21
N ASP A 85 7.05 -10.28 2.41
CA ASP A 85 5.65 -10.70 2.34
C ASP A 85 5.00 -10.22 1.03
N SER A 86 3.72 -10.58 0.83
CA SER A 86 2.85 -9.94 -0.16
C SER A 86 2.65 -8.49 0.25
N CYS A 87 3.39 -7.57 -0.38
CA CYS A 87 3.56 -6.20 0.07
C CYS A 87 3.13 -5.19 -1.00
N CYS A 88 2.39 -4.16 -0.58
CA CYS A 88 2.10 -2.97 -1.39
C CYS A 88 2.96 -1.81 -0.90
N GLU A 89 3.57 -1.09 -1.84
CA GLU A 89 4.46 0.02 -1.53
C GLU A 89 3.97 1.34 -2.10
N LEU A 90 4.22 2.43 -1.38
CA LEU A 90 4.01 3.80 -1.82
C LEU A 90 5.26 4.62 -1.56
N PHE A 91 5.75 5.29 -2.59
CA PHE A 91 6.80 6.29 -2.47
C PHE A 91 6.17 7.68 -2.50
N LEU A 92 6.29 8.43 -1.42
CA LEU A 92 5.68 9.75 -1.24
C LEU A 92 6.75 10.81 -1.02
N SER A 93 6.83 11.78 -1.93
CA SER A 93 7.72 12.95 -1.82
C SER A 93 6.88 14.22 -1.71
N PRO A 94 6.59 14.72 -0.50
CA PRO A 94 5.75 15.91 -0.32
C PRO A 94 6.47 17.21 -0.65
N VAL A 95 7.80 17.20 -0.69
CA VAL A 95 8.64 18.34 -1.04
C VAL A 95 9.66 17.95 -2.11
N ALA A 96 9.97 18.86 -3.02
CA ALA A 96 10.88 18.59 -4.15
C ALA A 96 12.36 18.80 -3.75
N ASP A 97 12.80 18.18 -2.66
CA ASP A 97 14.19 18.24 -2.15
C ASP A 97 15.00 16.96 -2.38
N GLY A 98 14.42 15.98 -3.09
CA GLY A 98 15.01 14.68 -3.36
C GLY A 98 14.81 13.65 -2.26
N THR A 99 14.15 14.00 -1.16
CA THR A 99 13.77 13.04 -0.11
C THR A 99 12.39 12.45 -0.36
N TYR A 100 12.13 11.28 0.21
CA TYR A 100 10.84 10.60 0.11
C TYR A 100 10.58 9.67 1.30
N TYR A 101 9.32 9.40 1.53
CA TYR A 101 8.86 8.32 2.39
C TYR A 101 8.58 7.09 1.55
N ASN A 102 9.06 5.93 2.00
CA ASN A 102 8.67 4.65 1.45
C ASN A 102 7.80 3.94 2.48
N LEU A 103 6.52 3.81 2.16
CA LEU A 103 5.54 3.09 2.95
C LEU A 103 5.41 1.70 2.36
N GLU A 104 5.66 0.68 3.16
CA GLU A 104 5.58 -0.74 2.79
C GLU A 104 4.55 -1.39 3.72
N CYS A 105 3.49 -1.97 3.15
CA CYS A 105 2.40 -2.56 3.92
C CYS A 105 2.03 -3.93 3.35
N ASN A 106 2.14 -4.98 4.16
CA ASN A 106 1.84 -6.34 3.73
C ASN A 106 0.34 -6.65 3.72
N ALA A 107 -0.02 -7.84 3.23
CA ALA A 107 -1.41 -8.30 3.12
C ALA A 107 -2.16 -8.39 4.47
N ALA A 108 -1.47 -8.46 5.61
CA ALA A 108 -2.07 -8.35 6.95
C ALA A 108 -2.11 -6.90 7.48
N GLY A 109 -1.65 -5.92 6.66
CA GLY A 109 -1.60 -4.53 7.08
C GLY A 109 -0.48 -4.21 8.08
N THR A 110 0.52 -5.07 8.23
CA THR A 110 1.75 -4.75 8.95
C THR A 110 2.53 -3.72 8.15
N LEU A 111 3.00 -2.66 8.79
CA LEU A 111 3.49 -1.46 8.12
C LEU A 111 4.94 -1.15 8.52
N LEU A 112 5.69 -0.69 7.53
CA LEU A 112 7.00 -0.11 7.70
C LEU A 112 7.06 1.20 6.93
N ILE A 113 7.67 2.22 7.51
CA ILE A 113 7.92 3.50 6.84
C ILE A 113 9.39 3.86 7.00
N GLY A 114 10.06 4.06 5.87
CA GLY A 114 11.41 4.59 5.82
C GLY A 114 11.43 5.99 5.19
N PHE A 115 12.29 6.88 5.66
CA PHE A 115 12.49 8.22 5.14
C PHE A 115 13.95 8.45 4.75
N GLY A 116 14.19 9.05 3.61
CA GLY A 116 15.54 9.41 3.15
C GLY A 116 15.59 9.77 1.67
N ALA A 117 16.79 10.11 1.19
CA ALA A 117 17.04 10.44 -0.21
C ALA A 117 17.45 9.22 -1.06
N LYS A 118 17.76 8.08 -0.43
CA LYS A 118 18.22 6.85 -1.08
C LYS A 118 17.60 5.64 -0.41
N ARG A 119 17.69 4.47 -1.05
CA ARG A 119 17.22 3.21 -0.48
C ARG A 119 17.99 2.84 0.80
N GLU A 120 19.31 2.98 0.73
CA GLU A 120 20.20 2.69 1.86
C GLU A 120 20.18 3.86 2.86
N GLY A 121 20.19 3.51 4.16
CA GLY A 121 20.28 4.49 5.25
C GLY A 121 19.00 5.29 5.50
N ARG A 122 17.83 4.81 5.05
CA ARG A 122 16.56 5.42 5.43
C ARG A 122 16.35 5.33 6.94
N GLU A 123 15.90 6.42 7.51
CA GLU A 123 15.45 6.45 8.91
C GLU A 123 14.08 5.77 9.02
N ARG A 124 13.93 4.92 10.04
CA ARG A 124 12.65 4.25 10.32
C ARG A 124 11.72 5.17 11.08
N ALA A 125 10.47 5.20 10.68
CA ALA A 125 9.46 5.96 11.40
C ALA A 125 9.20 5.35 12.78
N PRO A 126 9.11 6.18 13.85
CA PRO A 126 8.77 5.67 15.17
C PRO A 126 7.31 5.16 15.21
N GLN A 127 7.02 4.26 16.15
CA GLN A 127 5.69 3.67 16.34
C GLN A 127 4.56 4.73 16.39
N SER A 128 4.83 5.86 17.03
CA SER A 128 3.87 6.99 17.13
C SER A 128 3.48 7.61 15.78
N VAL A 129 4.26 7.37 14.73
CA VAL A 129 3.92 7.75 13.34
C VAL A 129 3.15 6.61 12.67
N LEU A 130 3.59 5.36 12.83
CA LEU A 130 2.92 4.18 12.28
C LEU A 130 1.47 4.07 12.79
N ASP A 131 1.24 4.36 14.06
CA ASP A 131 -0.09 4.35 14.71
C ASP A 131 -1.08 5.37 14.12
N LYS A 132 -0.59 6.39 13.40
CA LYS A 132 -1.45 7.38 12.72
C LYS A 132 -1.94 6.94 11.36
N ILE A 133 -1.37 5.86 10.82
CA ILE A 133 -1.82 5.29 9.55
C ILE A 133 -2.90 4.25 9.86
N ASP A 134 -4.15 4.64 9.64
CA ASP A 134 -5.26 3.69 9.74
C ASP A 134 -5.20 2.67 8.60
N ARG A 135 -5.46 1.40 8.91
CA ARG A 135 -5.21 0.28 7.98
C ARG A 135 -6.30 -0.77 8.09
N TRP A 136 -6.79 -1.21 6.95
CA TRP A 136 -7.73 -2.31 6.83
C TRP A 136 -7.26 -3.27 5.73
N SER A 137 -7.37 -4.56 6.00
CA SER A 137 -7.11 -5.61 5.02
C SER A 137 -8.25 -6.61 4.96
N SER A 138 -8.62 -7.05 3.76
CA SER A 138 -9.57 -8.14 3.55
C SER A 138 -9.07 -9.49 4.07
N MET A 139 -7.75 -9.63 4.28
CA MET A 139 -7.11 -10.81 4.86
C MET A 139 -7.08 -10.79 6.40
N GLY A 140 -7.59 -9.70 7.01
CA GLY A 140 -7.49 -9.49 8.45
C GLY A 140 -6.18 -8.83 8.86
N ARG A 141 -5.99 -8.68 10.19
CA ARG A 141 -4.87 -7.92 10.78
C ARG A 141 -3.90 -8.82 11.59
N THR A 142 -4.02 -10.10 11.45
CA THR A 142 -3.15 -11.09 12.12
C THR A 142 -2.18 -11.68 11.11
N PRO A 143 -0.88 -11.75 11.41
CA PRO A 143 0.09 -12.42 10.55
C PRO A 143 -0.32 -13.86 10.22
N PHE A 144 -0.04 -14.31 9.01
CA PHE A 144 -0.34 -15.66 8.54
C PHE A 144 0.77 -16.17 7.62
N SER A 145 0.94 -17.51 7.58
CA SER A 145 1.85 -18.19 6.67
C SER A 145 1.26 -18.26 5.26
N ASP A 146 2.06 -18.76 4.33
CA ASP A 146 1.71 -18.90 2.92
C ASP A 146 0.34 -19.56 2.71
N ILE A 147 -0.54 -18.87 1.98
CA ILE A 147 -1.84 -19.36 1.55
C ILE A 147 -1.77 -19.56 0.04
N ALA A 148 -1.60 -20.80 -0.39
CA ALA A 148 -1.52 -21.16 -1.80
C ALA A 148 -2.89 -21.13 -2.49
N GLY A 149 -2.87 -20.95 -3.80
CA GLY A 149 -4.05 -20.83 -4.67
C GLY A 149 -4.41 -19.38 -4.96
N GLU A 150 -4.81 -19.13 -6.21
CA GLU A 150 -5.16 -17.78 -6.67
C GLU A 150 -6.17 -17.11 -5.75
N ARG A 151 -5.84 -15.89 -5.34
CA ARG A 151 -6.62 -15.13 -4.39
C ARG A 151 -6.54 -13.63 -4.67
N THR A 152 -7.69 -12.98 -4.61
CA THR A 152 -7.77 -11.53 -4.64
C THR A 152 -7.94 -11.01 -3.21
N TRP A 153 -7.10 -10.06 -2.83
CA TRP A 153 -7.18 -9.36 -1.56
C TRP A 153 -7.10 -7.85 -1.74
N GLN A 154 -7.54 -7.12 -0.74
CA GLN A 154 -7.53 -5.67 -0.73
C GLN A 154 -6.88 -5.13 0.53
N LEU A 155 -6.17 -4.02 0.38
CA LEU A 155 -5.55 -3.26 1.45
C LEU A 155 -6.00 -1.80 1.33
N CYS A 156 -6.46 -1.23 2.45
CA CYS A 156 -6.80 0.19 2.54
C CYS A 156 -5.94 0.89 3.58
N LEU A 157 -5.45 2.06 3.22
CA LEU A 157 -4.62 2.93 4.06
C LEU A 157 -5.22 4.34 4.11
#